data_89b9fb8c316929537dc5c7246826a672
#
_entry.id   89b9fb8c316929537dc5c7246826a672
#
_cell.length_a   1.000
_cell.length_b   1.000
_cell.length_c   1.000
_cell.angle_alpha   90.00
_cell.angle_beta   90.00
_cell.angle_gamma   90.00
#
_symmetry.space_group_name_H-M   'P 1'
#
loop_
_entity.id
_entity.type
_entity.pdbx_description
1 polymer ?
#
loop_
_entity_poly.entity_id
_entity_poly.type
_entity_poly.pdbx_seq_one_letter_code
_entity_poly.pdbx_strand_id
1 'polypeptide(L)'
;MAARDESKADGPAEKDSQKSDREPGIQVERVEETSVGSAQPAPASSTEEASEKEAAVKRDARPGRASRARKAVREDAPKSGADEDGSKPKSEEAPDKADQPADKAEAKAEEKPSGKQSRRNHKDRRDAERAEGPSSKADARRERRERQKENRKQRNNRFAPTEPSLTREELTAMKVAELREKARSLELDPTGVKKADLVEMIYAAAARAEGFRDIEGILDMDNQGFGYIRAHGYMPSRDDAFVPAQMIRAAGLRAGDLVAGTLRPMRANDKLPGLAKIRSVNGLEPEQIKHRPKFADLTPIYPNEPLKMEHGKDSITGRAIDIVSPIGKGQRGLIVSPPKAGKTTILKKICQSISINNPEVHLICLLVDERPEEVTDMQRSIKGDVVASTFDMPADNHTRVSELVIERAKRIVELGGDVVVVLDSITRLARAYNLAAPASGRILSGGVDSAALYPPKRFLGAARNIENGGSLTILASALVDTGSKMDEVIFEEFKGTGNMELKLDRDLADRRIFPAIDPVASGTRNEDLLVDEQMRPFMWGIRRILAGMNNTERAAASFIKGLKGTNSNQDFLIRTAKKAADHPEAL
;
A
#
# COMPACT_ATOMS: atom_id res chain seq x y z
N MET A 1 60.68 -9.64 36.19
CA MET A 1 61.07 -10.94 36.82
C MET A 1 60.08 -11.92 36.21
N ALA A 2 60.50 -12.56 35.27
CA ALA A 2 61.11 -13.91 35.15
C ALA A 2 59.94 -14.90 35.07
N ALA A 3 59.70 -15.48 33.97
CA ALA A 3 60.40 -16.43 33.08
C ALA A 3 59.66 -17.76 33.12
N ARG A 4 59.21 -18.22 31.93
CA ARG A 4 59.72 -19.46 31.23
C ARG A 4 59.09 -20.77 31.79
N ASP A 5 58.80 -21.79 31.05
CA ASP A 5 59.24 -22.37 29.78
C ASP A 5 58.26 -23.50 29.40
N GLU A 6 57.95 -23.66 28.13
CA GLU A 6 58.32 -24.72 27.19
C GLU A 6 58.06 -26.18 27.67
N SER A 7 57.48 -27.07 26.88
CA SER A 7 57.98 -27.65 25.65
C SER A 7 57.03 -28.76 25.15
N LYS A 8 56.84 -28.83 23.85
CA LYS A 8 57.21 -29.90 22.86
C LYS A 8 56.55 -31.27 23.08
N ALA A 9 55.94 -31.80 22.13
CA ALA A 9 56.12 -32.24 20.75
C ALA A 9 55.87 -33.74 20.67
N ASP A 10 55.18 -34.22 19.71
CA ASP A 10 55.56 -35.09 18.60
C ASP A 10 54.35 -35.90 18.09
N GLY A 11 54.14 -35.84 16.77
CA GLY A 11 53.39 -36.84 16.02
C GLY A 11 54.37 -38.01 15.68
N PRO A 12 54.06 -38.98 14.87
CA PRO A 12 53.45 -38.90 13.54
C PRO A 12 52.65 -40.14 13.02
N ALA A 13 52.14 -40.00 11.79
CA ALA A 13 52.08 -40.93 10.67
C ALA A 13 50.97 -42.01 10.56
N GLU A 14 50.22 -41.79 9.49
CA GLU A 14 49.87 -42.68 8.37
C GLU A 14 49.60 -44.18 8.61
N LYS A 15 48.43 -44.64 8.12
CA LYS A 15 48.33 -45.56 6.97
C LYS A 15 46.88 -45.97 6.65
N ASP A 16 46.56 -45.76 5.37
CA ASP A 16 45.71 -46.50 4.46
C ASP A 16 44.97 -47.76 4.96
N SER A 17 43.68 -47.85 4.64
CA SER A 17 43.17 -48.88 3.73
C SER A 17 41.68 -48.76 3.41
N GLN A 18 41.43 -48.80 2.13
CA GLN A 18 40.25 -49.06 1.34
C GLN A 18 39.26 -50.13 1.87
N LYS A 19 37.98 -49.90 1.60
CA LYS A 19 36.96 -50.75 0.92
C LYS A 19 35.60 -50.46 1.53
N SER A 20 34.69 -50.01 0.75
CA SER A 20 33.70 -50.60 -0.18
C SER A 20 32.30 -50.77 0.41
N ASP A 21 31.36 -50.17 -0.30
CA ASP A 21 30.02 -50.63 -0.63
C ASP A 21 28.94 -50.67 0.44
N ARG A 22 27.91 -49.86 0.30
CA ARG A 22 26.56 -50.19 -0.15
C ARG A 22 25.52 -49.17 0.32
N GLU A 23 24.97 -48.49 -0.66
CA GLU A 23 23.64 -47.87 -0.57
C GLU A 23 22.55 -48.98 -0.43
N PRO A 24 21.42 -48.71 0.20
CA PRO A 24 20.19 -49.33 -0.24
C PRO A 24 19.25 -48.28 -0.84
N GLY A 25 18.96 -48.48 -2.09
CA GLY A 25 17.92 -47.81 -2.85
C GLY A 25 16.52 -48.12 -2.29
N ILE A 26 15.69 -47.09 -2.28
CA ILE A 26 14.25 -47.24 -2.06
C ILE A 26 13.61 -47.28 -3.44
N GLN A 27 12.96 -48.38 -3.72
CA GLN A 27 12.17 -48.68 -4.90
C GLN A 27 10.90 -47.82 -4.93
N VAL A 28 10.69 -47.22 -6.10
CA VAL A 28 9.42 -46.60 -6.50
C VAL A 28 8.56 -47.70 -7.09
N GLU A 29 7.48 -48.05 -6.43
CA GLU A 29 6.40 -48.87 -6.98
C GLU A 29 5.48 -48.01 -7.85
N ARG A 30 5.46 -48.38 -9.11
CA ARG A 30 4.56 -47.94 -10.15
C ARG A 30 3.28 -48.75 -10.04
N VAL A 31 2.14 -48.12 -9.80
CA VAL A 31 0.85 -48.77 -9.95
C VAL A 31 0.20 -48.22 -11.23
N GLU A 32 -0.15 -49.18 -12.07
CA GLU A 32 -0.74 -49.04 -13.40
C GLU A 32 -2.16 -48.45 -13.37
N GLU A 33 -2.44 -47.67 -14.43
CA GLU A 33 -3.76 -47.25 -14.85
C GLU A 33 -4.66 -48.43 -15.21
N THR A 34 -5.88 -48.42 -14.72
CA THR A 34 -6.99 -49.08 -15.35
C THR A 34 -8.16 -48.12 -15.56
N SER A 35 -8.43 -47.90 -16.83
CA SER A 35 -9.57 -47.22 -17.42
C SER A 35 -10.87 -48.00 -17.23
N VAL A 36 -11.96 -47.37 -16.82
CA VAL A 36 -13.36 -47.61 -17.18
C VAL A 36 -14.13 -46.36 -16.73
N GLY A 37 -14.80 -45.60 -17.60
CA GLY A 37 -15.97 -45.87 -18.33
C GLY A 37 -16.92 -44.70 -18.05
N SER A 38 -17.21 -43.91 -19.09
CA SER A 38 -18.17 -42.81 -19.16
C SER A 38 -19.59 -43.17 -18.72
N ALA A 39 -20.26 -42.26 -18.00
CA ALA A 39 -21.71 -42.11 -18.09
C ALA A 39 -22.16 -40.70 -17.69
N GLN A 40 -22.65 -39.97 -18.70
CA GLN A 40 -23.59 -38.86 -18.49
C GLN A 40 -24.95 -39.37 -18.09
N PRO A 41 -25.77 -38.60 -17.41
CA PRO A 41 -27.21 -38.69 -17.52
C PRO A 41 -27.80 -37.40 -18.13
N ALA A 42 -28.60 -37.57 -19.12
CA ALA A 42 -29.54 -36.62 -19.69
C ALA A 42 -30.92 -36.71 -18.99
N PRO A 43 -31.89 -35.87 -19.33
CA PRO A 43 -32.85 -35.24 -18.43
C PRO A 43 -34.20 -35.97 -18.35
N ALA A 44 -34.95 -35.72 -17.26
CA ALA A 44 -36.34 -36.16 -17.18
C ALA A 44 -37.26 -34.99 -16.80
N SER A 45 -38.22 -34.91 -17.64
CA SER A 45 -39.46 -34.18 -17.80
C SER A 45 -40.49 -34.29 -16.67
N SER A 46 -41.18 -33.15 -16.41
CA SER A 46 -42.64 -32.89 -16.34
C SER A 46 -43.56 -33.75 -15.47
N THR A 47 -44.39 -33.10 -14.71
CA THR A 47 -45.86 -32.98 -14.72
C THR A 47 -46.32 -32.40 -13.37
N GLU A 48 -47.04 -31.25 -13.35
CA GLU A 48 -48.47 -30.98 -13.22
C GLU A 48 -49.10 -31.54 -11.88
N GLU A 49 -49.90 -30.87 -11.10
CA GLU A 49 -51.02 -29.91 -11.28
C GLU A 49 -51.43 -29.29 -9.89
N ALA A 50 -51.82 -28.04 -9.90
CA ALA A 50 -53.10 -27.43 -9.55
C ALA A 50 -53.48 -27.35 -8.05
N SER A 51 -53.97 -26.30 -7.48
CA SER A 51 -55.10 -25.42 -7.75
C SER A 51 -55.21 -24.32 -6.67
N GLU A 52 -55.46 -23.12 -7.08
CA GLU A 52 -56.61 -22.22 -6.79
C GLU A 52 -56.85 -21.83 -5.31
N LYS A 53 -57.10 -20.58 -4.94
CA LYS A 53 -57.92 -19.45 -5.39
C LYS A 53 -57.61 -18.19 -4.63
N GLU A 54 -57.51 -17.10 -5.31
CA GLU A 54 -58.30 -15.85 -5.35
C GLU A 54 -58.57 -15.09 -4.02
N ALA A 55 -58.21 -13.79 -3.93
CA ALA A 55 -59.04 -12.70 -4.35
C ALA A 55 -58.32 -11.34 -4.36
N ALA A 56 -58.51 -10.65 -5.44
CA ALA A 56 -58.13 -9.29 -5.75
C ALA A 56 -59.05 -8.26 -5.06
N VAL A 57 -58.55 -7.04 -4.83
CA VAL A 57 -59.31 -5.78 -5.11
C VAL A 57 -58.31 -4.66 -5.44
N LYS A 58 -58.61 -4.04 -6.57
CA LYS A 58 -58.04 -2.87 -7.23
C LYS A 58 -58.46 -1.55 -6.55
N ARG A 59 -57.66 -0.49 -6.69
CA ARG A 59 -57.83 0.74 -7.51
C ARG A 59 -57.07 1.90 -6.89
N ASP A 60 -56.21 2.49 -7.61
CA ASP A 60 -56.22 3.62 -8.55
C ASP A 60 -56.12 5.01 -7.89
N ALA A 61 -55.20 5.74 -8.51
CA ALA A 61 -55.21 7.15 -8.86
C ALA A 61 -54.27 8.13 -8.15
N ARG A 62 -53.30 8.59 -8.88
CA ARG A 62 -52.68 9.95 -8.88
C ARG A 62 -53.68 10.94 -9.53
N PRO A 63 -53.48 12.26 -9.55
CA PRO A 63 -52.38 13.14 -9.11
C PRO A 63 -52.86 14.49 -8.50
N GLY A 64 -51.93 15.39 -8.13
CA GLY A 64 -52.30 16.81 -7.96
C GLY A 64 -51.35 17.69 -7.16
N ARG A 65 -50.76 18.56 -7.84
CA ARG A 65 -49.86 19.70 -7.63
C ARG A 65 -50.46 20.82 -6.80
N ALA A 66 -49.60 21.61 -6.13
CA ALA A 66 -49.66 23.05 -5.87
C ALA A 66 -49.68 23.49 -4.39
N SER A 67 -48.59 24.06 -3.93
CA SER A 67 -48.29 25.47 -3.69
C SER A 67 -48.86 26.15 -2.44
N ARG A 68 -47.91 26.82 -1.78
CA ARG A 68 -47.99 28.13 -1.08
C ARG A 68 -48.47 28.24 0.37
N ALA A 69 -47.53 28.63 1.20
CA ALA A 69 -47.45 29.91 1.93
C ALA A 69 -48.03 30.03 3.35
N ARG A 70 -47.12 30.42 4.26
CA ARG A 70 -47.22 31.43 5.33
C ARG A 70 -48.22 31.24 6.48
N LYS A 71 -47.76 31.17 7.72
CA LYS A 71 -47.70 32.30 8.67
C LYS A 71 -47.45 31.83 10.11
N ALA A 72 -46.72 32.64 10.78
CA ALA A 72 -46.40 32.68 12.18
C ALA A 72 -47.60 32.92 13.09
N VAL A 73 -47.55 32.44 14.34
CA VAL A 73 -48.09 33.14 15.52
C VAL A 73 -47.30 32.67 16.76
N ARG A 74 -46.96 33.61 17.55
CA ARG A 74 -46.37 33.79 18.85
C ARG A 74 -47.29 33.33 20.00
N GLU A 75 -46.64 33.38 21.19
CA GLU A 75 -47.17 33.54 22.57
C GLU A 75 -47.09 32.26 23.41
N ASP A 76 -46.64 32.16 24.64
CA ASP A 76 -46.32 33.15 25.68
C ASP A 76 -45.57 32.43 26.83
N ALA A 77 -44.74 33.17 27.56
CA ALA A 77 -44.13 32.76 28.83
C ALA A 77 -45.08 33.05 30.01
N PRO A 78 -44.85 32.55 31.24
CA PRO A 78 -44.51 33.50 32.29
C PRO A 78 -43.42 33.09 33.33
N LYS A 79 -42.87 34.11 33.78
CA LYS A 79 -41.97 34.59 34.83
C LYS A 79 -42.24 34.07 36.26
N SER A 80 -41.17 34.06 37.05
CA SER A 80 -40.92 34.69 38.37
C SER A 80 -39.67 34.05 39.01
N GLY A 81 -38.74 34.67 39.60
CA GLY A 81 -38.50 35.98 40.18
C GLY A 81 -37.43 35.81 41.23
N ALA A 82 -36.49 36.75 41.23
CA ALA A 82 -35.84 37.50 42.32
C ALA A 82 -34.95 36.72 43.31
N ASP A 83 -33.82 37.17 43.82
CA ASP A 83 -33.20 38.49 43.98
C ASP A 83 -31.70 38.35 44.34
N GLU A 84 -30.95 39.37 43.96
CA GLU A 84 -29.98 40.25 44.66
C GLU A 84 -28.71 39.62 45.21
N ASP A 85 -27.52 40.16 45.12
CA ASP A 85 -26.90 41.50 45.21
C ASP A 85 -25.39 41.33 44.95
N GLY A 86 -24.68 42.07 44.28
CA GLY A 86 -24.25 43.42 44.42
C GLY A 86 -22.72 43.52 44.30
N SER A 87 -22.35 44.48 43.50
CA SER A 87 -21.19 45.39 43.54
C SER A 87 -20.06 45.25 42.54
N LYS A 88 -20.08 46.18 41.61
CA LYS A 88 -18.94 46.88 40.99
C LYS A 88 -18.49 48.00 41.93
N PRO A 89 -17.29 48.62 41.80
CA PRO A 89 -16.98 49.49 40.67
C PRO A 89 -15.52 49.64 40.23
N LYS A 90 -15.33 50.13 38.98
CA LYS A 90 -14.54 51.30 38.47
C LYS A 90 -13.05 51.40 38.87
N SER A 91 -12.15 51.88 38.08
CA SER A 91 -12.02 52.76 36.85
C SER A 91 -10.53 53.08 36.67
N GLU A 92 -10.17 53.49 35.42
CA GLU A 92 -9.20 54.54 35.08
C GLU A 92 -7.71 54.12 35.10
N GLU A 93 -6.81 54.44 34.23
CA GLU A 93 -6.66 55.42 33.14
C GLU A 93 -5.34 55.12 32.43
N ALA A 94 -5.22 55.41 31.16
CA ALA A 94 -3.96 55.68 30.48
C ALA A 94 -3.53 57.12 30.79
N PRO A 95 -2.34 57.64 30.53
CA PRO A 95 -1.73 57.79 29.22
C PRO A 95 -0.19 57.89 29.12
N ASP A 96 0.28 57.98 27.91
CA ASP A 96 1.18 58.92 27.28
C ASP A 96 2.70 58.64 27.11
N LYS A 97 3.03 58.62 25.82
CA LYS A 97 4.02 59.36 25.02
C LYS A 97 5.52 59.16 25.11
N ALA A 98 5.98 59.05 23.91
CA ALA A 98 7.12 59.70 23.19
C ALA A 98 8.49 59.03 23.40
N ASP A 99 9.31 58.79 22.39
CA ASP A 99 9.84 59.68 21.33
C ASP A 99 10.57 58.89 20.24
N GLN A 100 10.41 59.37 19.00
CA GLN A 100 11.30 59.11 17.84
C GLN A 100 12.48 60.12 17.87
N PRO A 101 13.56 60.00 17.05
CA PRO A 101 13.53 60.27 15.59
C PRO A 101 14.49 59.36 14.76
N ALA A 102 14.16 59.01 13.53
CA ALA A 102 14.32 59.63 12.19
C ALA A 102 15.75 59.75 11.67
N ASP A 103 15.99 59.18 10.49
CA ASP A 103 16.49 59.78 9.24
C ASP A 103 16.45 58.72 8.12
N LYS A 104 15.66 58.91 7.10
CA LYS A 104 15.79 59.55 5.75
C LYS A 104 16.98 59.00 4.96
N ALA A 105 16.90 58.61 3.70
CA ALA A 105 16.22 59.10 2.53
C ALA A 105 16.28 58.04 1.42
N GLU A 106 15.33 57.93 0.69
CA GLU A 106 14.82 58.45 -0.58
C GLU A 106 14.91 57.50 -1.78
N ALA A 107 13.76 57.38 -2.32
CA ALA A 107 13.31 56.74 -3.55
C ALA A 107 13.88 57.34 -4.84
N LYS A 108 13.84 56.58 -5.92
CA LYS A 108 13.20 57.03 -7.17
C LYS A 108 12.97 55.87 -8.14
N ALA A 109 11.73 55.75 -8.52
CA ALA A 109 11.23 55.07 -9.71
C ALA A 109 11.44 55.98 -10.95
N GLU A 110 11.45 55.39 -12.15
CA GLU A 110 10.93 55.88 -13.44
C GLU A 110 11.49 55.01 -14.55
N GLU A 111 10.68 54.29 -15.24
CA GLU A 111 9.81 54.52 -16.41
C GLU A 111 10.50 54.21 -17.74
N LYS A 112 9.81 53.38 -18.54
CA LYS A 112 10.09 53.14 -19.97
C LYS A 112 9.80 54.39 -20.79
N PRO A 113 10.46 54.55 -21.97
CA PRO A 113 9.64 54.46 -23.16
C PRO A 113 10.27 53.79 -24.39
N SER A 114 9.38 53.41 -25.27
CA SER A 114 9.52 52.92 -26.62
C SER A 114 10.02 54.01 -27.59
N GLY A 115 10.75 53.60 -28.63
CA GLY A 115 11.03 54.51 -29.75
C GLY A 115 11.85 53.90 -30.87
N LYS A 116 11.24 53.85 -32.01
CA LYS A 116 11.73 53.42 -33.33
C LYS A 116 12.72 54.40 -33.98
N GLN A 117 13.51 53.83 -34.93
CA GLN A 117 14.19 54.48 -36.11
C GLN A 117 15.51 55.15 -35.80
N SER A 118 16.59 54.92 -36.54
CA SER A 118 16.76 55.13 -38.00
C SER A 118 18.19 54.72 -38.44
N ARG A 119 18.25 54.35 -39.69
CA ARG A 119 19.46 54.12 -40.49
C ARG A 119 20.38 55.33 -40.50
N ARG A 120 21.73 55.15 -40.47
CA ARG A 120 22.67 55.62 -41.51
C ARG A 120 24.13 55.51 -41.10
N ASN A 121 24.88 54.88 -42.00
CA ASN A 121 26.24 55.12 -42.46
C ASN A 121 27.35 55.46 -41.45
N HIS A 122 28.35 54.61 -41.40
CA HIS A 122 29.68 55.05 -41.75
C HIS A 122 30.53 53.95 -42.36
N LYS A 123 30.88 54.14 -43.59
CA LYS A 123 32.01 53.61 -44.34
C LYS A 123 33.28 54.20 -43.74
N ASP A 124 34.35 53.43 -43.81
CA ASP A 124 35.76 53.79 -43.65
C ASP A 124 36.40 53.26 -42.36
N ARG A 125 37.01 52.13 -42.56
CA ARG A 125 38.41 51.81 -42.21
C ARG A 125 38.76 50.46 -42.87
N ARG A 126 39.26 50.63 -44.09
CA ARG A 126 40.13 49.64 -44.74
C ARG A 126 41.55 49.93 -44.28
N ASP A 127 42.27 48.79 -44.25
CA ASP A 127 43.72 48.67 -44.21
C ASP A 127 44.35 48.54 -42.82
N ALA A 128 44.47 47.33 -42.44
CA ALA A 128 45.71 46.69 -41.92
C ALA A 128 45.47 45.20 -41.60
N GLU A 129 46.39 44.41 -42.12
CA GLU A 129 46.70 43.02 -41.83
C GLU A 129 46.12 41.98 -42.78
N ARG A 130 46.84 41.86 -43.82
CA ARG A 130 47.00 40.72 -44.68
C ARG A 130 48.14 39.88 -44.11
N ALA A 131 47.85 38.74 -43.46
CA ALA A 131 48.67 37.55 -43.41
C ALA A 131 48.02 36.54 -42.48
N GLU A 132 47.39 35.54 -43.05
CA GLU A 132 47.55 34.14 -42.67
C GLU A 132 46.60 33.24 -43.48
N GLY A 133 47.05 32.15 -43.91
CA GLY A 133 46.77 31.24 -44.96
C GLY A 133 45.48 30.43 -44.98
N PRO A 134 45.32 29.48 -45.91
CA PRO A 134 44.03 28.91 -46.34
C PRO A 134 43.47 27.77 -45.44
N SER A 135 43.71 27.80 -44.13
CA SER A 135 43.20 26.73 -43.21
C SER A 135 41.81 27.01 -42.65
N SER A 136 41.36 28.25 -42.57
CA SER A 136 40.08 28.61 -41.92
C SER A 136 38.81 28.24 -42.70
N LYS A 137 38.89 28.08 -44.01
CA LYS A 137 37.73 27.66 -44.84
C LYS A 137 37.48 26.15 -44.80
N ALA A 138 38.51 25.36 -44.62
CA ALA A 138 38.41 23.91 -44.51
C ALA A 138 37.88 23.52 -43.12
N ASP A 139 38.33 24.18 -42.08
CA ASP A 139 37.88 23.92 -40.68
C ASP A 139 36.45 24.41 -40.46
N ALA A 140 36.06 25.55 -40.95
CA ALA A 140 34.68 26.03 -40.96
C ALA A 140 33.72 25.10 -41.75
N ARG A 141 34.22 24.47 -42.81
CA ARG A 141 33.46 23.49 -43.60
C ARG A 141 33.35 22.14 -42.88
N ARG A 142 34.35 21.79 -42.08
CA ARG A 142 34.37 20.59 -41.24
C ARG A 142 33.43 20.75 -40.02
N GLU A 143 33.50 21.87 -39.31
CA GLU A 143 32.60 22.23 -38.23
C GLU A 143 31.14 22.32 -38.68
N ARG A 144 30.89 22.89 -39.86
CA ARG A 144 29.55 22.96 -40.45
C ARG A 144 29.01 21.55 -40.83
N ARG A 145 29.89 20.67 -41.29
CA ARG A 145 29.56 19.26 -41.55
C ARG A 145 29.32 18.46 -40.24
N GLU A 146 30.07 18.74 -39.20
CA GLU A 146 29.90 18.11 -37.90
C GLU A 146 28.62 18.62 -37.22
N ARG A 147 28.34 19.91 -37.23
CA ARG A 147 27.05 20.47 -36.77
C ARG A 147 25.86 19.97 -37.62
N GLN A 148 26.03 19.77 -38.91
CA GLN A 148 25.00 19.13 -39.73
C GLN A 148 24.83 17.65 -39.44
N LYS A 149 25.89 16.94 -39.11
CA LYS A 149 25.80 15.53 -38.66
C LYS A 149 25.17 15.43 -37.28
N GLU A 150 25.50 16.31 -36.36
CA GLU A 150 24.87 16.42 -35.05
C GLU A 150 23.39 16.79 -35.14
N ASN A 151 23.05 17.81 -35.93
CA ASN A 151 21.65 18.18 -36.19
C ASN A 151 20.87 17.07 -36.89
N ARG A 152 21.51 16.27 -37.77
CA ARG A 152 20.91 15.09 -38.39
C ARG A 152 20.75 13.93 -37.42
N LYS A 153 21.72 13.72 -36.50
CA LYS A 153 21.59 12.78 -35.37
C LYS A 153 20.50 13.20 -34.40
N GLN A 154 20.40 14.51 -34.07
CA GLN A 154 19.34 15.03 -33.22
C GLN A 154 17.95 14.97 -33.89
N ARG A 155 17.84 15.17 -35.22
CA ARG A 155 16.58 14.96 -35.95
C ARG A 155 16.22 13.49 -36.02
N ASN A 156 17.16 12.59 -36.27
CA ASN A 156 16.90 11.14 -36.27
C ASN A 156 16.55 10.63 -34.86
N ASN A 157 17.14 11.22 -33.79
CA ASN A 157 16.80 10.87 -32.42
C ASN A 157 15.42 11.39 -31.98
N ARG A 158 14.86 12.42 -32.64
CA ARG A 158 13.47 12.84 -32.42
C ARG A 158 12.45 11.82 -32.96
N PHE A 159 12.86 10.96 -33.88
CA PHE A 159 12.08 9.87 -34.48
C PHE A 159 12.65 8.51 -34.09
N ALA A 160 13.12 8.34 -32.84
CA ALA A 160 13.42 6.98 -32.37
C ALA A 160 12.18 6.11 -32.57
N PRO A 161 12.33 4.92 -33.14
CA PRO A 161 11.21 4.02 -33.44
C PRO A 161 10.40 3.76 -32.17
N THR A 162 9.09 3.77 -32.30
CA THR A 162 8.16 3.41 -31.23
C THR A 162 7.90 1.91 -31.19
N GLU A 163 8.27 1.21 -32.25
CA GLU A 163 8.13 -0.25 -32.41
C GLU A 163 9.43 -0.83 -32.94
N PRO A 164 9.78 -2.08 -32.57
CA PRO A 164 10.92 -2.79 -33.14
C PRO A 164 10.82 -2.91 -34.66
N SER A 165 11.96 -2.95 -35.34
CA SER A 165 12.01 -3.06 -36.82
C SER A 165 11.43 -4.38 -37.34
N LEU A 166 11.48 -5.43 -36.51
CA LEU A 166 10.91 -6.76 -36.80
C LEU A 166 9.59 -6.90 -36.05
N THR A 167 8.54 -7.27 -36.81
CA THR A 167 7.23 -7.55 -36.23
C THR A 167 7.04 -9.05 -35.96
N ARG A 168 6.19 -9.38 -34.97
CA ARG A 168 5.83 -10.79 -34.69
C ARG A 168 5.15 -11.45 -35.88
N GLU A 169 4.39 -10.69 -36.65
CA GLU A 169 3.66 -11.15 -37.83
C GLU A 169 4.62 -11.56 -38.93
N GLU A 170 5.64 -10.75 -39.22
CA GLU A 170 6.70 -11.07 -40.17
C GLU A 170 7.47 -12.32 -39.75
N LEU A 171 7.83 -12.45 -38.49
CA LEU A 171 8.51 -13.62 -37.95
C LEU A 171 7.63 -14.88 -38.04
N THR A 172 6.33 -14.77 -37.75
CA THR A 172 5.40 -15.90 -37.81
C THR A 172 5.21 -16.38 -39.26
N ALA A 173 5.27 -15.49 -40.26
CA ALA A 173 5.20 -15.81 -41.67
C ALA A 173 6.45 -16.53 -42.20
N MET A 174 7.61 -16.37 -41.53
CA MET A 174 8.88 -17.01 -41.93
C MET A 174 8.86 -18.54 -41.76
N LYS A 175 9.66 -19.24 -42.56
CA LYS A 175 9.88 -20.68 -42.42
C LYS A 175 10.79 -20.96 -41.20
N VAL A 176 10.65 -22.15 -40.62
CA VAL A 176 11.44 -22.55 -39.43
C VAL A 176 12.95 -22.52 -39.70
N ALA A 177 13.38 -22.82 -40.93
CA ALA A 177 14.79 -22.76 -41.32
C ALA A 177 15.32 -21.33 -41.28
N GLU A 178 14.58 -20.37 -41.82
CA GLU A 178 14.92 -18.93 -41.80
C GLU A 178 14.94 -18.35 -40.38
N LEU A 179 13.97 -18.78 -39.55
CA LEU A 179 13.92 -18.41 -38.14
C LEU A 179 15.17 -18.93 -37.36
N ARG A 180 15.58 -20.18 -37.62
CA ARG A 180 16.79 -20.75 -37.00
C ARG A 180 18.07 -20.02 -37.42
N GLU A 181 18.18 -19.63 -38.67
CA GLU A 181 19.30 -18.85 -39.18
C GLU A 181 19.32 -17.46 -38.55
N LYS A 182 18.16 -16.81 -38.45
CA LYS A 182 18.01 -15.50 -37.77
C LYS A 182 18.27 -15.58 -36.27
N ALA A 183 17.89 -16.66 -35.59
CA ALA A 183 18.22 -16.89 -34.21
C ALA A 183 19.75 -16.99 -33.99
N ARG A 184 20.44 -17.74 -34.88
CA ARG A 184 21.92 -17.84 -34.81
C ARG A 184 22.61 -16.49 -35.05
N SER A 185 22.09 -15.65 -35.95
CA SER A 185 22.63 -14.31 -36.19
C SER A 185 22.47 -13.36 -34.99
N LEU A 186 21.55 -13.69 -34.08
CA LEU A 186 21.30 -12.98 -32.81
C LEU A 186 21.93 -13.71 -31.60
N GLU A 187 22.86 -14.66 -31.85
CA GLU A 187 23.55 -15.45 -30.82
C GLU A 187 22.62 -16.30 -29.94
N LEU A 188 21.45 -16.70 -30.48
CA LEU A 188 20.49 -17.56 -29.79
C LEU A 188 20.64 -19.01 -30.22
N ASP A 189 20.44 -19.96 -29.29
CA ASP A 189 20.40 -21.38 -29.61
C ASP A 189 18.98 -21.80 -30.03
N PRO A 190 18.76 -22.16 -31.30
CA PRO A 190 17.47 -22.58 -31.84
C PRO A 190 17.19 -24.08 -31.66
N THR A 191 18.05 -24.84 -30.94
CA THR A 191 17.99 -26.30 -30.89
C THR A 191 16.83 -26.76 -30.01
N GLY A 192 15.93 -27.61 -30.59
CA GLY A 192 14.81 -28.17 -29.84
C GLY A 192 13.63 -27.22 -29.56
N VAL A 193 13.71 -25.94 -30.01
CA VAL A 193 12.68 -24.94 -29.72
C VAL A 193 11.54 -25.02 -30.74
N LYS A 194 10.28 -24.93 -30.27
CA LYS A 194 9.09 -24.88 -31.11
C LYS A 194 9.03 -23.56 -31.90
N LYS A 195 8.34 -23.54 -33.04
CA LYS A 195 8.24 -22.35 -33.91
C LYS A 195 7.72 -21.12 -33.17
N ALA A 196 6.70 -21.27 -32.34
CA ALA A 196 6.13 -20.16 -31.58
C ALA A 196 7.14 -19.55 -30.59
N ASP A 197 7.82 -20.40 -29.83
CA ASP A 197 8.82 -19.97 -28.85
C ASP A 197 10.04 -19.34 -29.53
N LEU A 198 10.42 -19.87 -30.71
CA LEU A 198 11.51 -19.34 -31.53
C LEU A 198 11.20 -17.92 -32.05
N VAL A 199 9.95 -17.67 -32.48
CA VAL A 199 9.49 -16.35 -32.89
C VAL A 199 9.60 -15.36 -31.74
N GLU A 200 9.14 -15.73 -30.53
CA GLU A 200 9.22 -14.84 -29.35
C GLU A 200 10.69 -14.60 -28.92
N MET A 201 11.53 -15.64 -28.98
CA MET A 201 12.96 -15.49 -28.66
C MET A 201 13.66 -14.53 -29.62
N ILE A 202 13.42 -14.68 -30.93
CA ILE A 202 14.01 -13.81 -31.97
C ILE A 202 13.50 -12.38 -31.82
N TYR A 203 12.18 -12.22 -31.63
CA TYR A 203 11.55 -10.91 -31.43
C TYR A 203 12.16 -10.19 -30.22
N ALA A 204 12.26 -10.88 -29.08
CA ALA A 204 12.79 -10.32 -27.85
C ALA A 204 14.28 -9.94 -28.00
N ALA A 205 15.08 -10.77 -28.67
CA ALA A 205 16.50 -10.49 -28.88
C ALA A 205 16.72 -9.33 -29.85
N ALA A 206 15.98 -9.30 -30.98
CA ALA A 206 16.05 -8.22 -31.94
C ALA A 206 15.61 -6.87 -31.30
N ALA A 207 14.51 -6.88 -30.57
CA ALA A 207 14.03 -5.71 -29.83
C ALA A 207 15.06 -5.21 -28.81
N ARG A 208 15.72 -6.12 -28.07
CA ARG A 208 16.81 -5.77 -27.13
C ARG A 208 18.03 -5.17 -27.86
N ALA A 209 18.41 -5.73 -29.00
CA ALA A 209 19.50 -5.21 -29.80
C ALA A 209 19.23 -3.79 -30.32
N GLU A 210 17.96 -3.45 -30.59
CA GLU A 210 17.49 -2.13 -30.96
C GLU A 210 17.33 -1.18 -29.75
N GLY A 211 17.50 -1.69 -28.51
CA GLY A 211 17.43 -0.93 -27.27
C GLY A 211 16.04 -0.89 -26.62
N PHE A 212 15.09 -1.70 -27.09
CA PHE A 212 13.83 -1.91 -26.40
C PHE A 212 14.03 -2.82 -25.18
N ARG A 213 13.32 -2.53 -24.09
CA ARG A 213 13.36 -3.31 -22.85
C ARG A 213 11.95 -3.53 -22.34
N ASP A 214 11.73 -4.66 -21.72
CA ASP A 214 10.50 -4.89 -20.97
C ASP A 214 10.60 -4.24 -19.59
N ILE A 215 9.47 -3.77 -19.10
CA ILE A 215 9.31 -3.24 -17.75
C ILE A 215 7.99 -3.75 -17.16
N GLU A 216 8.01 -3.98 -15.86
CA GLU A 216 6.82 -4.18 -15.04
C GLU A 216 7.00 -3.41 -13.73
N GLY A 217 5.96 -2.71 -13.32
CA GLY A 217 6.02 -1.93 -12.08
C GLY A 217 4.75 -1.14 -11.82
N ILE A 218 4.73 -0.45 -10.70
CA ILE A 218 3.56 0.28 -10.22
C ILE A 218 3.55 1.69 -10.81
N LEU A 219 2.41 2.09 -11.37
CA LEU A 219 2.21 3.43 -11.93
C LEU A 219 2.03 4.47 -10.81
N ASP A 220 2.98 5.37 -10.70
CA ASP A 220 2.92 6.57 -9.88
C ASP A 220 2.59 7.76 -10.79
N MET A 221 1.51 8.48 -10.50
CA MET A 221 1.01 9.58 -11.34
C MET A 221 1.38 10.94 -10.76
N ASP A 222 1.85 11.83 -11.63
CA ASP A 222 2.05 13.24 -11.33
C ASP A 222 0.75 14.05 -11.50
N ASN A 223 0.65 15.17 -10.80
CA ASN A 223 -0.47 16.11 -10.89
C ASN A 223 -0.68 16.71 -12.29
N GLN A 224 0.35 16.65 -13.16
CA GLN A 224 0.28 17.08 -14.56
C GLN A 224 -0.33 16.02 -15.50
N GLY A 225 -0.70 14.85 -14.96
CA GLY A 225 -1.39 13.78 -15.68
C GLY A 225 -0.48 12.83 -16.48
N PHE A 226 0.84 12.97 -16.42
CA PHE A 226 1.79 11.93 -16.81
C PHE A 226 2.16 11.07 -15.59
N GLY A 227 2.91 10.00 -15.78
CA GLY A 227 3.30 9.13 -14.67
C GLY A 227 4.64 8.46 -14.90
N TYR A 228 5.03 7.67 -13.90
CA TYR A 228 6.22 6.85 -13.90
C TYR A 228 5.88 5.43 -13.47
N ILE A 229 6.39 4.43 -14.19
CA ILE A 229 6.36 3.04 -13.72
C ILE A 229 7.54 2.87 -12.79
N ARG A 230 7.27 2.57 -11.53
CA ARG A 230 8.27 2.28 -10.50
C ARG A 230 8.74 0.83 -10.68
N ALA A 231 9.96 0.66 -11.18
CA ALA A 231 10.52 -0.66 -11.50
C ALA A 231 10.87 -1.47 -10.24
N HIS A 232 11.25 -0.80 -9.16
CA HIS A 232 11.70 -1.42 -7.92
C HIS A 232 10.80 -1.02 -6.74
N GLY A 233 9.58 -1.57 -6.72
CA GLY A 233 8.63 -1.34 -5.63
C GLY A 233 7.89 0.00 -5.71
N TYR A 234 8.00 0.87 -4.68
CA TYR A 234 7.16 2.07 -4.54
C TYR A 234 7.97 3.38 -4.52
N MET A 235 9.29 3.28 -4.51
CA MET A 235 10.19 4.45 -4.46
C MET A 235 10.73 4.81 -5.84
N PRO A 236 11.00 6.11 -6.12
CA PRO A 236 11.65 6.53 -7.34
C PRO A 236 13.02 5.87 -7.52
N SER A 237 13.31 5.37 -8.72
CA SER A 237 14.59 4.78 -9.09
C SER A 237 15.08 5.28 -10.44
N ARG A 238 16.34 4.96 -10.78
CA ARG A 238 16.94 5.28 -12.08
C ARG A 238 16.40 4.38 -13.20
N ASP A 239 15.83 3.24 -12.84
CA ASP A 239 15.28 2.25 -13.77
C ASP A 239 13.80 2.47 -14.07
N ASP A 240 13.21 3.51 -13.48
CA ASP A 240 11.81 3.88 -13.71
C ASP A 240 11.58 4.27 -15.17
N ALA A 241 10.33 4.14 -15.62
CA ALA A 241 9.94 4.51 -16.96
C ALA A 241 8.90 5.64 -16.97
N PHE A 242 9.06 6.55 -17.92
CA PHE A 242 8.10 7.64 -18.12
C PHE A 242 6.89 7.16 -18.93
N VAL A 243 5.68 7.50 -18.46
CA VAL A 243 4.40 7.19 -19.11
C VAL A 243 3.72 8.49 -19.53
N PRO A 244 3.53 8.71 -20.85
CA PRO A 244 2.88 9.92 -21.33
C PRO A 244 1.41 10.02 -20.92
N ALA A 245 0.93 11.24 -20.63
CA ALA A 245 -0.47 11.49 -20.26
C ALA A 245 -1.49 11.00 -21.31
N GLN A 246 -1.11 11.01 -22.60
CA GLN A 246 -1.96 10.49 -23.67
C GLN A 246 -2.18 8.98 -23.54
N MET A 247 -1.13 8.22 -23.21
CA MET A 247 -1.18 6.76 -23.03
C MET A 247 -2.01 6.40 -21.78
N ILE A 248 -1.82 7.13 -20.67
CA ILE A 248 -2.61 6.98 -19.44
C ILE A 248 -4.11 7.13 -19.73
N ARG A 249 -4.49 8.20 -20.45
CA ARG A 249 -5.90 8.44 -20.79
C ARG A 249 -6.46 7.41 -21.77
N ALA A 250 -5.69 7.03 -22.78
CA ALA A 250 -6.12 6.06 -23.79
C ALA A 250 -6.39 4.66 -23.21
N ALA A 251 -5.54 4.21 -22.28
CA ALA A 251 -5.67 2.92 -21.63
C ALA A 251 -6.51 2.95 -20.33
N GLY A 252 -6.97 4.14 -19.87
CA GLY A 252 -7.74 4.28 -18.63
C GLY A 252 -6.95 3.93 -17.36
N LEU A 253 -5.62 4.15 -17.40
CA LEU A 253 -4.75 3.87 -16.26
C LEU A 253 -5.04 4.78 -15.08
N ARG A 254 -4.79 4.26 -13.88
CA ARG A 254 -4.92 4.98 -12.60
C ARG A 254 -3.65 4.78 -11.77
N ALA A 255 -3.38 5.72 -10.87
CA ALA A 255 -2.29 5.55 -9.89
C ALA A 255 -2.45 4.22 -9.14
N GLY A 256 -1.34 3.51 -8.94
CA GLY A 256 -1.32 2.20 -8.29
C GLY A 256 -1.58 1.01 -9.23
N ASP A 257 -1.83 1.22 -10.53
CA ASP A 257 -1.89 0.11 -11.49
C ASP A 257 -0.52 -0.55 -11.64
N LEU A 258 -0.48 -1.89 -11.64
CA LEU A 258 0.69 -2.66 -12.04
C LEU A 258 0.70 -2.73 -13.58
N VAL A 259 1.65 -2.05 -14.20
CA VAL A 259 1.73 -1.94 -15.64
C VAL A 259 2.93 -2.71 -16.16
N ALA A 260 2.69 -3.67 -17.04
CA ALA A 260 3.74 -4.34 -17.80
C ALA A 260 3.72 -3.84 -19.26
N GLY A 261 4.90 -3.58 -19.81
CA GLY A 261 5.01 -3.05 -21.16
C GLY A 261 6.43 -3.05 -21.69
N THR A 262 6.59 -2.44 -22.85
CA THR A 262 7.87 -2.33 -23.55
C THR A 262 8.31 -0.88 -23.60
N LEU A 263 9.54 -0.62 -23.20
CA LEU A 263 10.20 0.68 -23.27
C LEU A 263 10.82 0.89 -24.64
N ARG A 264 10.71 2.11 -25.16
CA ARG A 264 11.46 2.52 -26.34
C ARG A 264 12.92 2.89 -26.00
N PRO A 265 13.82 2.85 -26.95
CA PRO A 265 15.17 3.37 -26.78
C PRO A 265 15.18 4.81 -26.27
N MET A 266 16.12 5.13 -25.38
CA MET A 266 16.26 6.49 -24.85
C MET A 266 16.65 7.47 -25.94
N ARG A 267 16.01 8.64 -25.94
CA ARG A 267 16.38 9.79 -26.77
C ARG A 267 17.41 10.64 -26.05
N ALA A 268 18.18 11.41 -26.78
CA ALA A 268 19.26 12.24 -26.23
C ALA A 268 18.81 13.20 -25.10
N ASN A 269 17.53 13.60 -25.07
CA ASN A 269 16.98 14.53 -24.08
C ASN A 269 16.09 13.85 -23.04
N ASP A 270 15.95 12.52 -23.07
CA ASP A 270 15.14 11.80 -22.11
C ASP A 270 15.93 11.62 -20.80
N LYS A 271 15.29 11.92 -19.68
CA LYS A 271 15.83 11.64 -18.35
C LYS A 271 15.61 10.18 -17.95
N LEU A 272 14.49 9.60 -18.40
CA LEU A 272 14.08 8.22 -18.18
C LEU A 272 13.57 7.63 -19.50
N PRO A 273 13.68 6.30 -19.69
CA PRO A 273 13.14 5.64 -20.87
C PRO A 273 11.61 5.80 -20.90
N GLY A 274 11.04 6.03 -22.08
CA GLY A 274 9.60 6.16 -22.24
C GLY A 274 8.92 4.84 -22.54
N LEU A 275 7.72 4.61 -22.00
CA LEU A 275 6.88 3.49 -22.35
C LEU A 275 6.42 3.62 -23.80
N ALA A 276 6.67 2.59 -24.61
CA ALA A 276 6.24 2.53 -26.01
C ALA A 276 4.88 1.82 -26.15
N LYS A 277 4.72 0.68 -25.49
CA LYS A 277 3.51 -0.15 -25.57
C LYS A 277 3.18 -0.74 -24.22
N ILE A 278 1.90 -0.74 -23.86
CA ILE A 278 1.37 -1.46 -22.69
C ILE A 278 1.08 -2.89 -23.14
N ARG A 279 1.55 -3.87 -22.38
CA ARG A 279 1.28 -5.29 -22.60
C ARG A 279 0.12 -5.75 -21.73
N SER A 280 0.17 -5.47 -20.44
CA SER A 280 -0.90 -5.79 -19.50
C SER A 280 -0.99 -4.74 -18.39
N VAL A 281 -2.16 -4.70 -17.75
CA VAL A 281 -2.42 -3.84 -16.57
C VAL A 281 -3.06 -4.72 -15.50
N ASN A 282 -2.42 -4.82 -14.35
CA ASN A 282 -2.84 -5.73 -13.26
C ASN A 282 -3.03 -7.19 -13.73
N GLY A 283 -2.19 -7.65 -14.66
CA GLY A 283 -2.27 -8.99 -15.24
C GLY A 283 -3.34 -9.19 -16.33
N LEU A 284 -4.16 -8.17 -16.61
CA LEU A 284 -5.24 -8.20 -17.59
C LEU A 284 -4.89 -7.40 -18.85
N GLU A 285 -5.58 -7.67 -19.95
CA GLU A 285 -5.49 -6.88 -21.18
C GLU A 285 -5.94 -5.43 -20.93
N PRO A 286 -5.30 -4.42 -21.56
CA PRO A 286 -5.63 -3.01 -21.33
C PRO A 286 -7.10 -2.66 -21.64
N GLU A 287 -7.73 -3.37 -22.58
CA GLU A 287 -9.13 -3.14 -22.93
C GLU A 287 -10.10 -3.53 -21.82
N GLN A 288 -9.82 -4.61 -21.09
CA GLN A 288 -10.64 -5.09 -19.97
C GLN A 288 -10.62 -4.11 -18.79
N ILE A 289 -9.50 -3.40 -18.60
CA ILE A 289 -9.32 -2.45 -17.50
C ILE A 289 -10.11 -1.15 -17.70
N LYS A 290 -10.40 -0.74 -18.92
CA LYS A 290 -11.07 0.56 -19.21
C LYS A 290 -12.42 0.72 -18.52
N HIS A 291 -13.16 -0.37 -18.37
CA HIS A 291 -14.54 -0.38 -17.86
C HIS A 291 -14.67 -0.78 -16.39
N ARG A 292 -13.52 -0.96 -15.68
CA ARG A 292 -13.56 -1.30 -14.26
C ARG A 292 -14.23 -0.19 -13.43
N PRO A 293 -14.99 -0.51 -12.36
CA PRO A 293 -15.59 0.47 -11.48
C PRO A 293 -14.50 1.29 -10.77
N LYS A 294 -14.85 2.48 -10.29
CA LYS A 294 -13.96 3.23 -9.42
C LYS A 294 -14.16 2.79 -7.98
N PHE A 295 -13.10 2.74 -7.20
CA PHE A 295 -13.16 2.40 -5.79
C PHE A 295 -14.20 3.24 -5.00
N ALA A 296 -14.34 4.52 -5.36
CA ALA A 296 -15.30 5.42 -4.72
C ALA A 296 -16.77 5.08 -5.02
N ASP A 297 -17.02 4.39 -6.14
CA ASP A 297 -18.37 4.05 -6.61
C ASP A 297 -18.84 2.68 -6.07
N LEU A 298 -17.93 1.93 -5.39
CA LEU A 298 -18.24 0.63 -4.81
C LEU A 298 -19.03 0.77 -3.51
N THR A 299 -20.05 -0.06 -3.31
CA THR A 299 -20.93 -0.04 -2.13
C THR A 299 -20.25 -0.64 -0.91
N PRO A 300 -19.96 0.14 0.16
CA PRO A 300 -19.32 -0.40 1.35
C PRO A 300 -20.34 -1.09 2.26
N ILE A 301 -19.94 -2.25 2.79
CA ILE A 301 -20.70 -3.00 3.81
C ILE A 301 -19.85 -3.21 5.07
N TYR A 302 -20.48 -3.67 6.16
CA TYR A 302 -19.76 -4.07 7.36
C TYR A 302 -18.91 -5.33 7.10
N PRO A 303 -17.77 -5.48 7.80
CA PRO A 303 -17.04 -6.74 7.82
C PRO A 303 -17.95 -7.88 8.30
N ASN A 304 -18.16 -8.87 7.45
CA ASN A 304 -19.02 -10.05 7.71
C ASN A 304 -18.32 -11.38 7.38
N GLU A 305 -17.09 -11.31 6.89
CA GLU A 305 -16.26 -12.47 6.60
C GLU A 305 -15.00 -12.43 7.47
N PRO A 306 -14.78 -13.41 8.38
CA PRO A 306 -13.67 -13.37 9.32
C PRO A 306 -12.35 -13.71 8.64
N LEU A 307 -11.31 -12.95 8.95
CA LEU A 307 -9.91 -13.29 8.72
C LEU A 307 -9.41 -14.00 9.98
N LYS A 308 -9.49 -15.33 10.01
CA LYS A 308 -9.09 -16.14 11.18
C LYS A 308 -7.59 -16.03 11.41
N MET A 309 -7.22 -15.77 12.67
CA MET A 309 -5.82 -15.69 13.09
C MET A 309 -5.32 -17.01 13.71
N GLU A 310 -6.21 -17.88 14.15
CA GLU A 310 -5.88 -19.23 14.64
C GLU A 310 -5.42 -20.13 13.49
N HIS A 311 -4.21 -20.69 13.60
CA HIS A 311 -3.65 -21.65 12.65
C HIS A 311 -2.96 -22.84 13.35
N GLY A 312 -3.53 -23.27 14.47
CA GLY A 312 -3.07 -24.38 15.27
C GLY A 312 -2.83 -24.03 16.74
N LYS A 313 -2.48 -25.04 17.54
CA LYS A 313 -2.33 -24.94 19.00
C LYS A 313 -1.37 -23.84 19.44
N ASP A 314 -0.25 -23.69 18.73
CA ASP A 314 0.85 -22.80 19.10
C ASP A 314 0.64 -21.36 18.62
N SER A 315 -0.42 -21.10 17.87
CA SER A 315 -0.80 -19.77 17.43
C SER A 315 -1.48 -18.94 18.53
N ILE A 316 -0.91 -18.91 19.74
CA ILE A 316 -1.53 -18.29 20.93
C ILE A 316 -1.92 -16.85 20.69
N THR A 317 -1.10 -16.08 19.99
CA THR A 317 -1.40 -14.67 19.63
C THR A 317 -2.63 -14.60 18.72
N GLY A 318 -2.66 -15.37 17.65
CA GLY A 318 -3.81 -15.43 16.73
C GLY A 318 -5.07 -15.88 17.44
N ARG A 319 -4.97 -16.94 18.24
CA ARG A 319 -6.07 -17.45 19.06
C ARG A 319 -6.63 -16.40 20.01
N ALA A 320 -5.75 -15.63 20.65
CA ALA A 320 -6.17 -14.55 21.54
C ALA A 320 -6.92 -13.46 20.76
N ILE A 321 -6.41 -13.03 19.59
CA ILE A 321 -7.02 -12.00 18.75
C ILE A 321 -8.44 -12.44 18.32
N ASP A 322 -8.61 -13.65 17.83
CA ASP A 322 -9.92 -14.16 17.38
C ASP A 322 -11.00 -14.13 18.47
N ILE A 323 -10.60 -14.19 19.76
CA ILE A 323 -11.54 -14.15 20.88
C ILE A 323 -11.80 -12.73 21.37
N VAL A 324 -10.75 -11.87 21.47
CA VAL A 324 -10.91 -10.56 22.12
C VAL A 324 -11.19 -9.42 21.14
N SER A 325 -10.69 -9.53 19.92
CA SER A 325 -10.93 -8.54 18.85
C SER A 325 -10.84 -9.19 17.47
N PRO A 326 -11.86 -9.97 17.06
CA PRO A 326 -11.88 -10.66 15.78
C PRO A 326 -11.75 -9.67 14.63
N ILE A 327 -11.02 -10.07 13.60
CA ILE A 327 -10.73 -9.27 12.41
C ILE A 327 -11.54 -9.81 11.24
N GLY A 328 -12.20 -8.92 10.50
CA GLY A 328 -12.93 -9.26 9.29
C GLY A 328 -12.36 -8.59 8.05
N LYS A 329 -12.69 -9.13 6.86
CA LYS A 329 -12.43 -8.50 5.58
C LYS A 329 -13.08 -7.11 5.54
N GLY A 330 -12.30 -6.07 5.21
CA GLY A 330 -12.76 -4.68 5.26
C GLY A 330 -12.62 -3.99 6.62
N GLN A 331 -11.94 -4.60 7.60
CA GLN A 331 -11.75 -4.04 8.95
C GLN A 331 -10.87 -2.80 8.93
N ARG A 332 -11.25 -1.80 9.74
CA ARG A 332 -10.40 -0.64 10.11
C ARG A 332 -9.90 -0.85 11.53
N GLY A 333 -8.76 -1.58 11.68
CA GLY A 333 -8.23 -1.96 12.97
C GLY A 333 -7.12 -1.02 13.45
N LEU A 334 -7.15 -0.68 14.74
CA LEU A 334 -6.08 -0.02 15.44
C LEU A 334 -5.42 -0.98 16.44
N ILE A 335 -4.10 -1.15 16.31
CA ILE A 335 -3.27 -1.89 17.25
C ILE A 335 -2.62 -0.87 18.16
N VAL A 336 -3.28 -0.59 19.28
CA VAL A 336 -2.90 0.44 20.23
C VAL A 336 -1.75 -0.07 21.10
N SER A 337 -0.57 0.53 20.98
CA SER A 337 0.64 0.01 21.61
C SER A 337 1.43 1.10 22.33
N PRO A 338 1.63 0.97 23.65
CA PRO A 338 2.67 1.71 24.32
C PRO A 338 4.07 1.19 23.91
N PRO A 339 5.12 1.99 24.10
CA PRO A 339 6.48 1.56 23.80
C PRO A 339 6.87 0.28 24.57
N LYS A 340 7.56 -0.65 23.87
CA LYS A 340 8.06 -1.93 24.42
C LYS A 340 7.00 -2.97 24.78
N ALA A 341 5.76 -2.81 24.37
CA ALA A 341 4.69 -3.79 24.58
C ALA A 341 4.69 -4.99 23.61
N GLY A 342 5.62 -5.05 22.65
CA GLY A 342 5.72 -6.15 21.70
C GLY A 342 4.97 -5.93 20.38
N LYS A 343 4.72 -4.67 19.99
CA LYS A 343 4.04 -4.24 18.77
C LYS A 343 4.49 -5.04 17.52
N THR A 344 5.77 -4.99 17.18
CA THR A 344 6.34 -5.64 15.98
C THR A 344 6.10 -7.15 15.98
N THR A 345 6.17 -7.80 17.15
CA THR A 345 5.89 -9.25 17.26
C THR A 345 4.43 -9.56 16.96
N ILE A 346 3.49 -8.75 17.47
CA ILE A 346 2.06 -8.92 17.21
C ILE A 346 1.76 -8.75 15.72
N LEU A 347 2.29 -7.69 15.08
CA LEU A 347 2.12 -7.43 13.66
C LEU A 347 2.65 -8.59 12.80
N LYS A 348 3.83 -9.14 13.13
CA LYS A 348 4.38 -10.32 12.46
C LYS A 348 3.46 -11.53 12.59
N LYS A 349 2.92 -11.79 13.79
CA LYS A 349 2.01 -12.90 14.02
C LYS A 349 0.71 -12.74 13.24
N ILE A 350 0.16 -11.53 13.16
CA ILE A 350 -1.00 -11.23 12.31
C ILE A 350 -0.68 -11.51 10.84
N CYS A 351 0.43 -10.96 10.30
CA CYS A 351 0.84 -11.22 8.92
C CYS A 351 1.03 -12.72 8.63
N GLN A 352 1.68 -13.45 9.54
CA GLN A 352 1.88 -14.89 9.42
C GLN A 352 0.55 -15.65 9.39
N SER A 353 -0.38 -15.32 10.29
CA SER A 353 -1.71 -15.94 10.35
C SER A 353 -2.49 -15.71 9.06
N ILE A 354 -2.50 -14.48 8.54
CA ILE A 354 -3.17 -14.15 7.28
C ILE A 354 -2.55 -14.93 6.11
N SER A 355 -1.23 -14.96 6.01
CA SER A 355 -0.54 -15.69 4.92
C SER A 355 -0.78 -17.19 4.95
N ILE A 356 -1.06 -17.78 6.13
CA ILE A 356 -1.32 -19.21 6.29
C ILE A 356 -2.79 -19.53 6.00
N ASN A 357 -3.71 -18.75 6.57
CA ASN A 357 -5.14 -19.04 6.55
C ASN A 357 -5.84 -18.49 5.30
N ASN A 358 -5.31 -17.40 4.72
CA ASN A 358 -5.90 -16.69 3.59
C ASN A 358 -4.85 -16.41 2.52
N PRO A 359 -4.32 -17.44 1.84
CA PRO A 359 -3.26 -17.27 0.83
C PRO A 359 -3.72 -16.51 -0.42
N GLU A 360 -5.02 -16.38 -0.64
CA GLU A 360 -5.64 -15.60 -1.72
C GLU A 360 -5.59 -14.10 -1.49
N VAL A 361 -5.39 -13.67 -0.24
CA VAL A 361 -5.37 -12.25 0.15
C VAL A 361 -4.03 -11.61 -0.20
N HIS A 362 -4.08 -10.47 -0.87
CA HIS A 362 -2.88 -9.65 -1.08
C HIS A 362 -2.47 -8.96 0.23
N LEU A 363 -1.41 -9.46 0.85
CA LEU A 363 -0.86 -8.91 2.08
C LEU A 363 0.24 -7.89 1.76
N ILE A 364 0.03 -6.65 2.21
CA ILE A 364 1.00 -5.56 2.12
C ILE A 364 1.37 -5.10 3.53
N CYS A 365 2.64 -5.18 3.89
CA CYS A 365 3.17 -4.63 5.13
C CYS A 365 3.88 -3.32 4.84
N LEU A 366 3.29 -2.20 5.28
CA LEU A 366 3.81 -0.85 5.09
C LEU A 366 4.49 -0.35 6.36
N LEU A 367 5.80 -0.15 6.29
CA LEU A 367 6.64 0.33 7.38
C LEU A 367 7.05 1.77 7.12
N VAL A 368 6.62 2.69 7.98
CA VAL A 368 6.83 4.13 7.84
C VAL A 368 7.66 4.66 9.01
N ASP A 369 8.81 5.27 8.70
CA ASP A 369 9.73 5.83 9.69
C ASP A 369 10.21 4.76 10.71
N GLU A 370 10.32 3.49 10.27
CA GLU A 370 10.84 2.38 11.07
C GLU A 370 12.33 2.11 10.77
N ARG A 371 12.96 1.30 11.61
CA ARG A 371 14.39 1.01 11.52
C ARG A 371 14.70 0.01 10.40
N PRO A 372 15.85 0.16 9.69
CA PRO A 372 16.25 -0.78 8.63
C PRO A 372 16.33 -2.24 9.10
N GLU A 373 16.79 -2.49 10.33
CA GLU A 373 16.84 -3.84 10.91
C GLU A 373 15.46 -4.44 11.13
N GLU A 374 14.43 -3.64 11.51
CA GLU A 374 13.05 -4.10 11.65
C GLU A 374 12.42 -4.40 10.29
N VAL A 375 12.77 -3.62 9.26
CA VAL A 375 12.37 -3.88 7.87
C VAL A 375 12.91 -5.23 7.39
N THR A 376 14.20 -5.47 7.57
CA THR A 376 14.85 -6.73 7.16
C THR A 376 14.24 -7.93 7.89
N ASP A 377 13.97 -7.78 9.18
CA ASP A 377 13.37 -8.82 10.00
C ASP A 377 11.92 -9.13 9.55
N MET A 378 11.15 -8.10 9.17
CA MET A 378 9.81 -8.27 8.62
C MET A 378 9.85 -8.98 7.26
N GLN A 379 10.74 -8.56 6.34
CA GLN A 379 10.93 -9.18 5.02
C GLN A 379 11.26 -10.68 5.10
N ARG A 380 12.04 -11.07 6.12
CA ARG A 380 12.41 -12.48 6.34
C ARG A 380 11.31 -13.30 7.02
N SER A 381 10.39 -12.64 7.70
CA SER A 381 9.42 -13.28 8.60
C SER A 381 8.05 -13.51 7.98
N ILE A 382 7.67 -12.75 6.95
CA ILE A 382 6.33 -12.81 6.36
C ILE A 382 6.37 -13.15 4.87
N LYS A 383 5.28 -13.75 4.39
CA LYS A 383 5.00 -13.93 2.97
C LYS A 383 4.01 -12.84 2.55
N GLY A 384 4.47 -11.87 1.81
CA GLY A 384 3.70 -10.70 1.38
C GLY A 384 4.62 -9.57 0.96
N ASP A 385 4.08 -8.50 0.43
CA ASP A 385 4.82 -7.34 -0.01
C ASP A 385 5.24 -6.49 1.20
N VAL A 386 6.54 -6.38 1.47
CA VAL A 386 7.06 -5.48 2.49
C VAL A 386 7.52 -4.20 1.84
N VAL A 387 6.80 -3.13 2.11
CA VAL A 387 7.06 -1.79 1.61
C VAL A 387 7.56 -0.94 2.76
N ALA A 388 8.73 -0.32 2.61
CA ALA A 388 9.33 0.46 3.69
C ALA A 388 9.82 1.82 3.21
N SER A 389 9.67 2.79 4.09
CA SER A 389 10.36 4.08 4.05
C SER A 389 10.96 4.31 5.43
N THR A 390 12.26 4.08 5.56
CA THR A 390 12.99 4.05 6.82
C THR A 390 13.26 5.44 7.38
N PHE A 391 13.58 5.55 8.66
CA PHE A 391 13.71 6.82 9.39
C PHE A 391 14.78 7.78 8.83
N ASP A 392 15.71 7.27 8.05
CA ASP A 392 16.76 8.05 7.36
C ASP A 392 16.26 8.77 6.11
N MET A 393 15.02 8.49 5.68
CA MET A 393 14.41 9.13 4.51
C MET A 393 13.62 10.40 4.88
N PRO A 394 13.51 11.38 3.96
CA PRO A 394 12.68 12.57 4.15
C PRO A 394 11.19 12.23 4.33
N ALA A 395 10.46 13.10 5.06
CA ALA A 395 9.02 12.96 5.30
C ALA A 395 8.18 12.85 4.02
N ASP A 396 8.57 13.53 2.95
CA ASP A 396 7.90 13.43 1.64
C ASP A 396 7.93 12.02 1.06
N ASN A 397 8.98 11.25 1.33
CA ASN A 397 9.06 9.86 0.89
C ASN A 397 8.08 8.98 1.65
N HIS A 398 7.93 9.19 2.96
CA HIS A 398 6.95 8.46 3.77
C HIS A 398 5.52 8.67 3.26
N THR A 399 5.17 9.93 2.95
CA THR A 399 3.84 10.28 2.44
C THR A 399 3.60 9.72 1.04
N ARG A 400 4.58 9.87 0.13
CA ARG A 400 4.49 9.36 -1.25
C ARG A 400 4.32 7.84 -1.31
N VAL A 401 5.13 7.10 -0.57
CA VAL A 401 5.04 5.63 -0.51
C VAL A 401 3.67 5.21 -0.01
N SER A 402 3.18 5.84 1.07
CA SER A 402 1.88 5.53 1.64
C SER A 402 0.72 5.81 0.67
N GLU A 403 0.75 6.93 -0.04
CA GLU A 403 -0.25 7.24 -1.07
C GLU A 403 -0.23 6.21 -2.22
N LEU A 404 0.96 5.79 -2.67
CA LEU A 404 1.06 4.82 -3.75
C LEU A 404 0.61 3.42 -3.31
N VAL A 405 0.90 3.01 -2.07
CA VAL A 405 0.43 1.74 -1.48
C VAL A 405 -1.09 1.70 -1.40
N ILE A 406 -1.72 2.76 -0.89
CA ILE A 406 -3.19 2.76 -0.79
C ILE A 406 -3.86 2.81 -2.16
N GLU A 407 -3.26 3.50 -3.14
CA GLU A 407 -3.76 3.47 -4.50
C GLU A 407 -3.59 2.07 -5.13
N ARG A 408 -2.46 1.39 -4.90
CA ARG A 408 -2.28 -0.01 -5.33
C ARG A 408 -3.33 -0.93 -4.72
N ALA A 409 -3.57 -0.85 -3.43
CA ALA A 409 -4.60 -1.63 -2.74
C ALA A 409 -5.99 -1.41 -3.36
N LYS A 410 -6.36 -0.16 -3.63
CA LYS A 410 -7.64 0.16 -4.29
C LYS A 410 -7.75 -0.45 -5.69
N ARG A 411 -6.64 -0.52 -6.47
CA ARG A 411 -6.65 -1.14 -7.81
C ARG A 411 -6.94 -2.63 -7.76
N ILE A 412 -6.42 -3.33 -6.77
CA ILE A 412 -6.69 -4.75 -6.55
C ILE A 412 -8.18 -4.96 -6.20
N VAL A 413 -8.71 -4.14 -5.28
CA VAL A 413 -10.12 -4.23 -4.88
C VAL A 413 -11.09 -3.87 -6.00
N GLU A 414 -10.75 -2.92 -6.89
CA GLU A 414 -11.56 -2.61 -8.09
C GLU A 414 -11.70 -3.79 -9.04
N LEU A 415 -10.82 -4.78 -8.93
CA LEU A 415 -10.85 -6.02 -9.71
C LEU A 415 -11.43 -7.21 -8.92
N GLY A 416 -12.00 -6.96 -7.74
CA GLY A 416 -12.62 -7.98 -6.91
C GLY A 416 -11.67 -8.72 -5.99
N GLY A 417 -10.41 -8.29 -5.86
CA GLY A 417 -9.42 -8.90 -4.96
C GLY A 417 -9.56 -8.43 -3.52
N ASP A 418 -9.11 -9.28 -2.59
CA ASP A 418 -9.00 -8.96 -1.17
C ASP A 418 -7.60 -8.49 -0.83
N VAL A 419 -7.51 -7.37 -0.09
CA VAL A 419 -6.24 -6.77 0.32
C VAL A 419 -6.21 -6.53 1.82
N VAL A 420 -5.12 -6.91 2.46
CA VAL A 420 -4.81 -6.51 3.83
C VAL A 420 -3.56 -5.64 3.84
N VAL A 421 -3.69 -4.43 4.35
CA VAL A 421 -2.57 -3.51 4.60
C VAL A 421 -2.30 -3.48 6.10
N VAL A 422 -1.11 -3.93 6.50
CA VAL A 422 -0.61 -3.81 7.88
C VAL A 422 0.34 -2.63 7.92
N LEU A 423 -0.06 -1.55 8.61
CA LEU A 423 0.70 -0.29 8.69
C LEU A 423 1.42 -0.15 10.05
N ASP A 424 2.71 -0.03 10.02
CA ASP A 424 3.54 0.32 11.16
C ASP A 424 4.33 1.62 10.90
N SER A 425 3.92 2.77 11.42
CA SER A 425 2.74 3.07 12.22
C SER A 425 1.95 4.27 11.68
N ILE A 426 0.67 4.34 11.98
CA ILE A 426 -0.17 5.49 11.58
C ILE A 426 0.24 6.77 12.33
N THR A 427 0.75 6.66 13.54
CA THR A 427 1.27 7.80 14.31
C THR A 427 2.46 8.45 13.60
N ARG A 428 3.40 7.63 13.12
CA ARG A 428 4.56 8.13 12.36
C ARG A 428 4.17 8.66 11.00
N LEU A 429 3.22 8.03 10.33
CA LEU A 429 2.66 8.53 9.07
C LEU A 429 2.01 9.90 9.25
N ALA A 430 1.23 10.10 10.32
CA ALA A 430 0.63 11.40 10.63
C ALA A 430 1.68 12.47 10.95
N ARG A 431 2.75 12.10 11.65
CA ARG A 431 3.91 12.98 11.88
C ARG A 431 4.59 13.38 10.56
N ALA A 432 4.77 12.43 9.63
CA ALA A 432 5.34 12.70 8.33
C ALA A 432 4.49 13.68 7.52
N TYR A 433 3.18 13.53 7.52
CA TYR A 433 2.28 14.49 6.90
C TYR A 433 2.34 15.87 7.57
N ASN A 434 2.49 15.93 8.89
CA ASN A 434 2.64 17.19 9.62
C ASN A 434 3.92 17.94 9.26
N LEU A 435 4.98 17.22 8.89
CA LEU A 435 6.24 17.80 8.43
C LEU A 435 6.22 18.17 6.94
N ALA A 436 5.58 17.34 6.09
CA ALA A 436 5.58 17.48 4.65
C ALA A 436 4.51 18.45 4.13
N ALA A 437 3.37 18.59 4.84
CA ALA A 437 2.29 19.46 4.40
C ALA A 437 2.62 20.94 4.62
N PRO A 438 2.23 21.82 3.69
CA PRO A 438 2.30 23.26 3.93
C PRO A 438 1.41 23.65 5.10
N ALA A 439 1.90 24.52 5.99
CA ALA A 439 1.18 24.96 7.17
C ALA A 439 -0.15 25.63 6.82
N SER A 440 -1.26 25.11 7.37
CA SER A 440 -2.61 25.69 7.19
C SER A 440 -2.87 26.86 8.14
N GLY A 441 -2.03 27.05 9.16
CA GLY A 441 -2.20 28.04 10.22
C GLY A 441 -3.20 27.64 11.32
N ARG A 442 -3.80 26.45 11.23
CA ARG A 442 -4.73 25.91 12.24
C ARG A 442 -4.05 24.81 13.05
N ILE A 443 -3.29 25.23 14.05
CA ILE A 443 -2.50 24.31 14.88
C ILE A 443 -3.35 23.84 16.06
N LEU A 444 -3.48 22.51 16.22
CA LEU A 444 -4.07 21.84 17.36
C LEU A 444 -3.04 21.76 18.52
N SER A 445 -3.50 21.36 19.72
CA SER A 445 -2.61 21.05 20.82
C SER A 445 -1.54 20.03 20.40
N GLY A 446 -0.32 20.13 20.95
CA GLY A 446 0.79 19.27 20.56
C GLY A 446 1.48 19.62 19.23
N GLY A 447 1.13 20.76 18.59
CA GLY A 447 1.81 21.23 17.38
C GLY A 447 1.38 20.51 16.09
N VAL A 448 0.19 19.92 16.08
CA VAL A 448 -0.37 19.21 14.91
C VAL A 448 -1.17 20.19 14.06
N ASP A 449 -0.84 20.32 12.77
CA ASP A 449 -1.68 21.04 11.83
C ASP A 449 -2.95 20.22 11.51
N SER A 450 -4.12 20.83 11.66
CA SER A 450 -5.40 20.14 11.43
C SER A 450 -5.56 19.59 10.01
N ALA A 451 -4.96 20.24 9.01
CA ALA A 451 -4.98 19.79 7.62
C ALA A 451 -4.08 18.56 7.39
N ALA A 452 -3.01 18.43 8.15
CA ALA A 452 -2.08 17.31 8.05
C ALA A 452 -2.67 15.97 8.50
N LEU A 453 -3.73 15.98 9.30
CA LEU A 453 -4.42 14.76 9.75
C LEU A 453 -5.39 14.19 8.72
N TYR A 454 -5.82 14.99 7.74
CA TYR A 454 -6.81 14.54 6.76
C TYR A 454 -6.30 13.39 5.84
N PRO A 455 -5.09 13.46 5.24
CA PRO A 455 -4.60 12.36 4.39
C PRO A 455 -4.48 11.02 5.13
N PRO A 456 -3.84 10.91 6.31
CA PRO A 456 -3.79 9.64 7.03
C PRO A 456 -5.16 9.17 7.54
N LYS A 457 -6.11 10.06 7.85
CA LYS A 457 -7.51 9.66 8.11
C LYS A 457 -8.15 9.06 6.86
N ARG A 458 -7.93 9.67 5.69
CA ARG A 458 -8.40 9.15 4.41
C ARG A 458 -7.76 7.79 4.08
N PHE A 459 -6.50 7.58 4.45
CA PHE A 459 -5.80 6.31 4.32
C PHE A 459 -6.53 5.22 5.12
N LEU A 460 -6.66 5.38 6.45
CA LEU A 460 -7.34 4.41 7.31
C LEU A 460 -8.83 4.26 6.94
N GLY A 461 -9.50 5.36 6.60
CA GLY A 461 -10.90 5.40 6.19
C GLY A 461 -11.19 4.75 4.84
N ALA A 462 -10.17 4.41 4.05
CA ALA A 462 -10.33 3.65 2.82
C ALA A 462 -10.74 2.20 3.07
N ALA A 463 -10.40 1.63 4.23
CA ALA A 463 -10.74 0.26 4.60
C ALA A 463 -12.27 0.04 4.61
N ARG A 464 -12.71 -0.95 3.84
CA ARG A 464 -14.12 -1.34 3.71
C ARG A 464 -14.25 -2.72 3.08
N ASN A 465 -15.30 -3.41 3.43
CA ASN A 465 -15.77 -4.56 2.67
C ASN A 465 -16.72 -4.07 1.57
N ILE A 466 -16.75 -4.73 0.42
CA ILE A 466 -17.52 -4.30 -0.75
C ILE A 466 -18.61 -5.34 -1.05
N GLU A 467 -19.81 -4.86 -1.24
CA GLU A 467 -20.95 -5.69 -1.63
C GLU A 467 -20.67 -6.34 -3.01
N ASN A 468 -20.71 -7.68 -3.07
CA ASN A 468 -20.44 -8.46 -4.27
C ASN A 468 -19.05 -8.18 -4.91
N GLY A 469 -18.08 -7.79 -4.11
CA GLY A 469 -16.72 -7.43 -4.56
C GLY A 469 -15.64 -7.91 -3.60
N GLY A 470 -14.43 -7.39 -3.80
CA GLY A 470 -13.31 -7.63 -2.88
C GLY A 470 -13.37 -6.79 -1.61
N SER A 471 -12.30 -6.79 -0.83
CA SER A 471 -12.21 -6.03 0.40
C SER A 471 -10.87 -5.32 0.57
N LEU A 472 -10.89 -4.21 1.30
CA LEU A 472 -9.69 -3.53 1.79
C LEU A 472 -9.71 -3.51 3.32
N THR A 473 -8.84 -4.30 3.93
CA THR A 473 -8.62 -4.32 5.38
C THR A 473 -7.37 -3.51 5.70
N ILE A 474 -7.42 -2.64 6.71
CA ILE A 474 -6.26 -1.88 7.18
C ILE A 474 -6.12 -2.08 8.68
N LEU A 475 -4.97 -2.63 9.08
CA LEU A 475 -4.57 -2.85 10.47
C LEU A 475 -3.39 -1.93 10.76
N ALA A 476 -3.63 -0.83 11.44
CA ALA A 476 -2.61 0.18 11.68
C ALA A 476 -2.18 0.21 13.16
N SER A 477 -0.87 0.16 13.42
CA SER A 477 -0.38 0.39 14.77
C SER A 477 -0.45 1.87 15.13
N ALA A 478 -0.95 2.15 16.33
CA ALA A 478 -1.01 3.48 16.92
C ALA A 478 -0.16 3.52 18.18
N LEU A 479 0.74 4.49 18.28
CA LEU A 479 1.61 4.66 19.43
C LEU A 479 0.90 5.50 20.49
N VAL A 480 0.88 5.01 21.72
CA VAL A 480 0.33 5.70 22.91
C VAL A 480 1.36 5.72 24.02
N ASP A 481 1.15 6.53 25.04
CA ASP A 481 2.02 6.64 26.24
C ASP A 481 3.49 6.92 25.88
N THR A 482 3.72 7.69 24.82
CA THR A 482 5.07 8.09 24.39
C THR A 482 5.60 9.32 25.13
N GLY A 483 4.77 9.98 25.92
CA GLY A 483 5.05 11.28 26.53
C GLY A 483 4.94 12.46 25.56
N SER A 484 4.50 12.23 24.32
CA SER A 484 4.32 13.25 23.29
C SER A 484 2.86 13.67 23.19
N LYS A 485 2.55 14.95 23.47
CA LYS A 485 1.21 15.50 23.27
C LYS A 485 0.74 15.45 21.82
N MET A 486 1.67 15.43 20.86
CA MET A 486 1.36 15.23 19.45
C MET A 486 0.75 13.84 19.22
N ASP A 487 1.32 12.80 19.79
CA ASP A 487 0.84 11.43 19.62
C ASP A 487 -0.52 11.21 20.28
N GLU A 488 -0.76 11.85 21.42
CA GLU A 488 -2.06 11.82 22.10
C GLU A 488 -3.16 12.40 21.18
N VAL A 489 -2.92 13.58 20.59
CA VAL A 489 -3.84 14.22 19.65
C VAL A 489 -4.06 13.35 18.41
N ILE A 490 -2.97 12.82 17.84
CA ILE A 490 -3.06 11.91 16.68
C ILE A 490 -3.91 10.68 17.03
N PHE A 491 -3.65 10.04 18.18
CA PHE A 491 -4.40 8.86 18.60
C PHE A 491 -5.91 9.14 18.76
N GLU A 492 -6.28 10.20 19.48
CA GLU A 492 -7.69 10.57 19.67
C GLU A 492 -8.42 10.86 18.34
N GLU A 493 -7.71 11.46 17.38
CA GLU A 493 -8.26 11.72 16.05
C GLU A 493 -8.50 10.45 15.22
N PHE A 494 -7.74 9.37 15.45
CA PHE A 494 -7.92 8.09 14.76
C PHE A 494 -8.86 7.11 15.48
N LYS A 495 -9.00 7.21 16.80
CA LYS A 495 -9.85 6.34 17.62
C LYS A 495 -11.30 6.31 17.13
N GLY A 496 -11.83 7.48 16.70
CA GLY A 496 -13.18 7.57 16.11
C GLY A 496 -13.31 6.98 14.70
N THR A 497 -12.19 6.76 13.99
CA THR A 497 -12.18 6.23 12.60
C THR A 497 -12.15 4.70 12.58
N GLY A 498 -11.52 4.08 13.56
CA GLY A 498 -11.42 2.63 13.72
C GLY A 498 -12.76 1.98 14.08
N ASN A 499 -12.92 0.72 13.73
CA ASN A 499 -14.03 -0.16 14.16
C ASN A 499 -13.53 -1.44 14.85
N MET A 500 -12.23 -1.53 15.14
CA MET A 500 -11.59 -2.60 15.89
C MET A 500 -10.39 -2.01 16.63
N GLU A 501 -10.21 -2.37 17.89
CA GLU A 501 -9.08 -1.97 18.70
C GLU A 501 -8.47 -3.21 19.36
N LEU A 502 -7.17 -3.44 19.11
CA LEU A 502 -6.35 -4.42 19.82
C LEU A 502 -5.40 -3.65 20.73
N LYS A 503 -5.68 -3.61 22.01
CA LYS A 503 -4.87 -2.87 22.97
C LYS A 503 -3.78 -3.74 23.56
N LEU A 504 -2.53 -3.28 23.45
CA LEU A 504 -1.37 -3.87 24.11
C LEU A 504 -1.12 -3.15 25.42
N ASP A 505 -0.60 -3.90 26.38
CA ASP A 505 -0.31 -3.41 27.72
C ASP A 505 1.17 -3.59 28.05
N ARG A 506 1.81 -2.51 28.54
CA ARG A 506 3.23 -2.50 28.87
C ARG A 506 3.54 -3.26 30.16
N ASP A 507 2.66 -3.20 31.16
CA ASP A 507 2.88 -3.85 32.45
C ASP A 507 2.86 -5.38 32.28
N LEU A 508 2.01 -5.89 31.36
CA LEU A 508 2.01 -7.30 30.97
C LEU A 508 3.35 -7.70 30.35
N ALA A 509 3.88 -6.86 29.43
CA ALA A 509 5.15 -7.12 28.77
C ALA A 509 6.33 -7.06 29.74
N ASP A 510 6.37 -6.09 30.66
CA ASP A 510 7.39 -5.95 31.70
C ASP A 510 7.40 -7.17 32.64
N ARG A 511 6.24 -7.80 32.88
CA ARG A 511 6.07 -9.06 33.64
C ARG A 511 6.23 -10.32 32.80
N ARG A 512 6.62 -10.20 31.51
CA ARG A 512 6.83 -11.32 30.59
C ARG A 512 5.57 -12.17 30.30
N ILE A 513 4.40 -11.54 30.39
CA ILE A 513 3.13 -12.16 30.00
C ILE A 513 2.90 -11.85 28.51
N PHE A 514 3.09 -12.85 27.62
CA PHE A 514 2.95 -12.70 26.19
C PHE A 514 1.95 -13.70 25.60
N PRO A 515 1.13 -13.26 24.58
CA PRO A 515 1.04 -11.90 24.03
C PRO A 515 0.54 -10.89 25.07
N ALA A 516 1.16 -9.69 25.08
CA ALA A 516 0.82 -8.62 26.04
C ALA A 516 -0.44 -7.87 25.59
N ILE A 517 -1.53 -8.59 25.38
CA ILE A 517 -2.83 -8.08 24.94
C ILE A 517 -3.70 -7.86 26.18
N ASP A 518 -4.28 -6.66 26.29
CA ASP A 518 -5.35 -6.40 27.26
C ASP A 518 -6.66 -7.06 26.76
N PRO A 519 -7.12 -8.15 27.39
CA PRO A 519 -8.28 -8.89 26.90
C PRO A 519 -9.61 -8.21 27.22
N VAL A 520 -9.60 -7.19 28.07
CA VAL A 520 -10.81 -6.46 28.49
C VAL A 520 -11.00 -5.20 27.64
N ALA A 521 -9.91 -4.44 27.41
CA ALA A 521 -9.95 -3.19 26.65
C ALA A 521 -9.91 -3.38 25.13
N SER A 522 -9.63 -4.60 24.65
CA SER A 522 -9.66 -4.92 23.22
C SER A 522 -11.08 -5.28 22.75
N GLY A 523 -11.42 -4.98 21.49
CA GLY A 523 -12.74 -5.30 20.97
C GLY A 523 -12.94 -4.91 19.50
N THR A 524 -13.98 -5.49 18.88
CA THR A 524 -14.40 -5.22 17.50
C THR A 524 -15.88 -4.80 17.51
N ARG A 525 -16.20 -3.74 16.76
CA ARG A 525 -17.59 -3.33 16.57
C ARG A 525 -18.31 -4.32 15.66
N ASN A 526 -19.55 -4.65 15.98
CA ASN A 526 -20.38 -5.63 15.26
C ASN A 526 -19.68 -7.00 15.10
N GLU A 527 -18.94 -7.43 16.12
CA GLU A 527 -18.25 -8.72 16.13
C GLU A 527 -19.17 -9.92 15.88
N ASP A 528 -20.45 -9.77 16.16
CA ASP A 528 -21.49 -10.77 15.90
C ASP A 528 -21.56 -11.20 14.43
N LEU A 529 -21.16 -10.34 13.50
CA LEU A 529 -21.09 -10.66 12.08
C LEU A 529 -19.88 -11.54 11.71
N LEU A 530 -18.88 -11.62 12.61
CA LEU A 530 -17.60 -12.30 12.38
C LEU A 530 -17.49 -13.63 13.14
N VAL A 531 -18.36 -13.84 14.12
CA VAL A 531 -18.32 -15.00 15.02
C VAL A 531 -19.45 -15.94 14.69
N ASP A 532 -19.15 -17.24 14.67
CA ASP A 532 -20.13 -18.29 14.51
C ASP A 532 -21.23 -18.14 15.57
N GLU A 533 -22.48 -18.22 15.13
CA GLU A 533 -23.65 -18.02 15.97
C GLU A 533 -23.69 -18.92 17.20
N GLN A 534 -23.25 -20.17 17.05
CA GLN A 534 -23.18 -21.13 18.14
C GLN A 534 -22.10 -20.81 19.16
N MET A 535 -21.03 -20.11 18.74
CA MET A 535 -19.89 -19.77 19.61
C MET A 535 -20.04 -18.41 20.29
N ARG A 536 -20.91 -17.51 19.81
CA ARG A 536 -21.14 -16.17 20.38
C ARG A 536 -21.42 -16.17 21.90
N PRO A 537 -22.34 -16.99 22.43
CA PRO A 537 -22.63 -16.99 23.87
C PRO A 537 -21.39 -17.33 24.71
N PHE A 538 -20.56 -18.25 24.23
CA PHE A 538 -19.33 -18.64 24.90
C PHE A 538 -18.28 -17.52 24.90
N MET A 539 -18.13 -16.80 23.78
CA MET A 539 -17.23 -15.65 23.71
C MET A 539 -17.67 -14.53 24.65
N TRP A 540 -18.96 -14.19 24.68
CA TRP A 540 -19.49 -13.22 25.63
C TRP A 540 -19.32 -13.65 27.08
N GLY A 541 -19.51 -14.95 27.36
CA GLY A 541 -19.28 -15.51 28.69
C GLY A 541 -17.84 -15.32 29.16
N ILE A 542 -16.87 -15.66 28.32
CA ILE A 542 -15.45 -15.46 28.63
C ILE A 542 -15.11 -13.98 28.86
N ARG A 543 -15.61 -13.07 28.02
CA ARG A 543 -15.36 -11.63 28.19
C ARG A 543 -15.92 -11.11 29.51
N ARG A 544 -17.10 -11.57 29.95
CA ARG A 544 -17.66 -11.22 31.26
C ARG A 544 -16.76 -11.72 32.40
N ILE A 545 -16.27 -12.98 32.31
CA ILE A 545 -15.38 -13.56 33.29
C ILE A 545 -14.08 -12.74 33.39
N LEU A 546 -13.48 -12.40 32.25
CA LEU A 546 -12.24 -11.61 32.21
C LEU A 546 -12.45 -10.19 32.76
N ALA A 547 -13.55 -9.53 32.40
CA ALA A 547 -13.90 -8.20 32.91
C ALA A 547 -14.18 -8.20 34.42
N GLY A 548 -14.75 -9.29 34.98
CA GLY A 548 -15.01 -9.45 36.41
C GLY A 548 -13.76 -9.63 37.27
N MET A 549 -12.59 -9.89 36.68
CA MET A 549 -11.35 -10.14 37.43
C MET A 549 -10.72 -8.88 38.04
N ASN A 550 -11.21 -7.68 37.80
CA ASN A 550 -10.74 -6.38 38.34
C ASN A 550 -9.23 -6.12 38.28
N ASN A 551 -8.49 -6.94 37.54
CA ASN A 551 -7.03 -6.85 37.37
C ASN A 551 -6.65 -7.39 36.01
N THR A 552 -6.16 -6.51 35.13
CA THR A 552 -5.77 -6.82 33.74
C THR A 552 -4.70 -7.92 33.69
N GLU A 553 -3.73 -7.89 34.60
CA GLU A 553 -2.66 -8.88 34.67
C GLU A 553 -3.22 -10.29 34.96
N ARG A 554 -4.08 -10.39 35.97
CA ARG A 554 -4.71 -11.67 36.36
C ARG A 554 -5.60 -12.18 35.22
N ALA A 555 -6.37 -11.31 34.59
CA ALA A 555 -7.21 -11.63 33.45
C ALA A 555 -6.37 -12.15 32.27
N ALA A 556 -5.34 -11.42 31.85
CA ALA A 556 -4.46 -11.81 30.76
C ALA A 556 -3.69 -13.10 31.07
N ALA A 557 -3.11 -13.25 32.27
CA ALA A 557 -2.40 -14.46 32.66
C ALA A 557 -3.31 -15.70 32.66
N SER A 558 -4.53 -15.59 33.18
CA SER A 558 -5.52 -16.67 33.21
C SER A 558 -5.98 -17.03 31.80
N PHE A 559 -6.24 -16.03 30.96
CA PHE A 559 -6.62 -16.19 29.58
C PHE A 559 -5.56 -16.95 28.77
N ILE A 560 -4.30 -16.47 28.82
CA ILE A 560 -3.18 -17.09 28.11
C ILE A 560 -2.91 -18.52 28.62
N LYS A 561 -3.00 -18.75 29.94
CA LYS A 561 -2.86 -20.08 30.53
C LYS A 561 -3.96 -21.03 30.00
N GLY A 562 -5.19 -20.53 29.89
CA GLY A 562 -6.30 -21.27 29.33
C GLY A 562 -6.08 -21.65 27.86
N LEU A 563 -5.65 -20.70 27.04
CA LEU A 563 -5.32 -20.93 25.63
C LEU A 563 -4.21 -21.98 25.47
N LYS A 564 -3.11 -21.87 26.23
CA LYS A 564 -2.01 -22.83 26.21
C LYS A 564 -2.42 -24.23 26.62
N GLY A 565 -3.45 -24.36 27.47
CA GLY A 565 -3.99 -25.66 27.94
C GLY A 565 -4.96 -26.33 26.98
N THR A 566 -5.24 -25.78 25.82
CA THR A 566 -6.22 -26.24 24.84
C THR A 566 -5.66 -26.28 23.44
N ASN A 567 -6.25 -27.10 22.55
CA ASN A 567 -5.74 -27.27 21.19
C ASN A 567 -6.33 -26.23 20.19
N SER A 568 -7.53 -25.73 20.48
CA SER A 568 -8.24 -24.77 19.63
C SER A 568 -9.05 -23.77 20.46
N ASN A 569 -9.50 -22.69 19.83
CA ASN A 569 -10.40 -21.71 20.45
C ASN A 569 -11.73 -22.34 20.82
N GLN A 570 -12.26 -23.20 19.98
CA GLN A 570 -13.50 -23.94 20.28
C GLN A 570 -13.36 -24.80 21.55
N ASP A 571 -12.25 -25.56 21.67
CA ASP A 571 -11.97 -26.36 22.86
C ASP A 571 -11.84 -25.47 24.11
N PHE A 572 -11.15 -24.35 24.00
CA PHE A 572 -11.01 -23.39 25.09
C PHE A 572 -12.36 -22.81 25.55
N LEU A 573 -13.19 -22.35 24.62
CA LEU A 573 -14.49 -21.76 24.89
C LEU A 573 -15.42 -22.77 25.58
N ILE A 574 -15.53 -24.01 25.06
CA ILE A 574 -16.37 -25.06 25.62
C ILE A 574 -15.90 -25.49 27.02
N ARG A 575 -14.59 -25.68 27.23
CA ARG A 575 -14.03 -26.04 28.54
C ARG A 575 -14.25 -24.97 29.59
N THR A 576 -14.12 -23.70 29.19
CA THR A 576 -14.32 -22.57 30.11
C THR A 576 -15.81 -22.45 30.50
N ALA A 577 -16.72 -22.62 29.53
CA ALA A 577 -18.15 -22.60 29.80
C ALA A 577 -18.58 -23.75 30.75
N LYS A 578 -18.03 -24.95 30.57
CA LYS A 578 -18.28 -26.09 31.50
C LYS A 578 -17.81 -25.77 32.92
N LYS A 579 -16.58 -25.25 33.08
CA LYS A 579 -16.06 -24.84 34.41
C LYS A 579 -16.91 -23.76 35.05
N ALA A 580 -17.39 -22.80 34.27
CA ALA A 580 -18.27 -21.74 34.76
C ALA A 580 -19.64 -22.26 35.22
N ALA A 581 -20.17 -23.30 34.53
CA ALA A 581 -21.40 -23.99 34.95
C ALA A 581 -21.21 -24.83 36.20
N ASP A 582 -20.04 -25.46 36.35
CA ASP A 582 -19.71 -26.28 37.54
C ASP A 582 -19.41 -25.44 38.79
N HIS A 583 -19.02 -24.17 38.62
CA HIS A 583 -18.64 -23.23 39.70
C HIS A 583 -19.27 -21.86 39.49
N PRO A 584 -20.60 -21.71 39.63
CA PRO A 584 -21.29 -20.43 39.42
C PRO A 584 -20.85 -19.33 40.40
N GLU A 585 -20.27 -19.71 41.54
CA GLU A 585 -19.73 -18.76 42.56
C GLU A 585 -18.38 -18.10 42.15
N ALA A 586 -17.73 -18.60 41.11
CA ALA A 586 -16.47 -18.10 40.60
C ALA A 586 -16.63 -17.04 39.45
N LEU A 587 -17.87 -16.77 39.09
CA LEU A 587 -18.29 -15.72 38.12
C LEU A 587 -18.68 -14.45 38.87
#